data_4c47415bb84be71b5a46ab276a25e57e
#
_entry.id   4c47415bb84be71b5a46ab276a25e57e
#
_cell.length_a   1.000
_cell.length_b   1.000
_cell.length_c   1.000
_cell.angle_alpha   90.00
_cell.angle_beta   90.00
_cell.angle_gamma   90.00
#
_symmetry.space_group_name_H-M   'P 1'
#
loop_
_entity.id
_entity.type
_entity.pdbx_description
1 polymer ?
#
loop_
_entity_poly.entity_id
_entity_poly.type
_entity_poly.pdbx_seq_one_letter_code
_entity_poly.pdbx_strand_id
1 'polypeptide(L)'
;KILQVFQEYSPLNFDITEIPCGGEYYLETGLEWPEGSFEHCRDNSDAILLGAIGWPDAKLPNGDNAGGSVILGLRSGLDLYANIRPVKLYPGVHHKIHGNYMQVWDSKLVDMVLIRENTEGLYHSLLRRSALAVAGKSPDDPITIEKFPGLEGEVAWDPRPISRQGSQRVIDLGFKLANRRMEKTGIQQKVTCVDKSNVTKGCRLFRKVFQEVASEYPELQTHEAYIDAFTMWLIRSPEDLDVVVLPNMFGDIATDLASVLQGGLGMAASANIGDNHMLFEPVHGSAPQHAGKNIVNPIATISSIQLMFDNLGSKHHDKDATLCAELLDRAISEHLAEGEIITYDLGGNASTSEVGTAIADRCIKLLKETFNN
;
A
#
# COMPACT_ATOMS: atom_id res chain seq x y z
N LYS A 1 -16.02 -6.14 11.51
CA LYS A 1 -16.96 -5.12 12.04
C LYS A 1 -17.27 -4.05 10.99
N ILE A 2 -16.27 -3.33 10.41
CA ILE A 2 -16.54 -2.29 9.39
C ILE A 2 -17.29 -2.87 8.19
N LEU A 3 -16.82 -3.96 7.57
CA LEU A 3 -17.50 -4.61 6.46
C LEU A 3 -18.94 -5.02 6.81
N GLN A 4 -19.17 -5.54 8.02
CA GLN A 4 -20.52 -5.89 8.51
C GLN A 4 -21.45 -4.68 8.57
N VAL A 5 -20.93 -3.52 9.04
CA VAL A 5 -21.69 -2.26 9.06
C VAL A 5 -22.11 -1.84 7.66
N PHE A 6 -21.18 -1.88 6.70
CA PHE A 6 -21.50 -1.52 5.32
C PHE A 6 -22.46 -2.52 4.67
N GLN A 7 -22.36 -3.81 4.96
CA GLN A 7 -23.30 -4.82 4.46
C GLN A 7 -24.72 -4.63 5.05
N GLU A 8 -24.83 -4.18 6.30
CA GLU A 8 -26.12 -4.00 6.95
C GLU A 8 -26.81 -2.66 6.59
N TYR A 9 -26.04 -1.59 6.37
CA TYR A 9 -26.56 -0.23 6.24
C TYR A 9 -26.32 0.42 4.86
N SER A 10 -25.79 -0.31 3.87
CA SER A 10 -25.59 0.17 2.51
C SER A 10 -26.10 -0.84 1.48
N PRO A 11 -26.18 -0.49 0.18
CA PRO A 11 -26.52 -1.42 -0.88
C PRO A 11 -25.45 -2.49 -1.16
N LEU A 12 -24.25 -2.38 -0.57
CA LEU A 12 -23.16 -3.32 -0.81
C LEU A 12 -23.45 -4.68 -0.18
N ASN A 13 -23.12 -5.73 -0.91
CA ASN A 13 -23.20 -7.11 -0.43
C ASN A 13 -21.85 -7.81 -0.59
N PHE A 14 -21.38 -8.44 0.49
CA PHE A 14 -20.08 -9.12 0.53
C PHE A 14 -20.27 -10.61 0.81
N ASP A 15 -19.65 -11.44 -0.03
CA ASP A 15 -19.36 -12.83 0.27
C ASP A 15 -17.93 -12.93 0.77
N ILE A 16 -17.75 -13.19 2.06
CA ILE A 16 -16.44 -13.12 2.73
C ILE A 16 -15.95 -14.52 3.06
N THR A 17 -14.85 -14.92 2.42
CA THR A 17 -14.11 -16.13 2.78
C THR A 17 -12.88 -15.77 3.61
N GLU A 18 -12.80 -16.28 4.83
CA GLU A 18 -11.61 -16.12 5.70
C GLU A 18 -10.63 -17.25 5.45
N ILE A 19 -9.38 -16.89 5.12
CA ILE A 19 -8.30 -17.86 4.89
C ILE A 19 -7.23 -17.63 5.96
N PRO A 20 -7.01 -18.60 6.88
CA PRO A 20 -5.94 -18.49 7.87
C PRO A 20 -4.58 -18.57 7.17
N CYS A 21 -3.64 -17.70 7.55
CA CYS A 21 -2.31 -17.67 6.93
C CYS A 21 -1.27 -16.98 7.80
N GLY A 22 -0.02 -17.13 7.41
CA GLY A 22 1.12 -16.45 8.01
C GLY A 22 1.87 -17.26 9.06
N GLY A 23 2.66 -16.56 9.88
CA GLY A 23 3.60 -17.21 10.79
C GLY A 23 2.95 -18.00 11.92
N GLU A 24 1.83 -17.52 12.46
CA GLU A 24 1.10 -18.23 13.54
C GLU A 24 0.49 -19.53 13.00
N TYR A 25 -0.16 -19.48 11.83
CA TYR A 25 -0.69 -20.65 11.15
C TYR A 25 0.43 -21.66 10.79
N TYR A 26 1.61 -21.15 10.39
CA TYR A 26 2.77 -21.99 10.11
C TYR A 26 3.26 -22.76 11.35
N LEU A 27 3.29 -22.12 12.52
CA LEU A 27 3.70 -22.79 13.78
C LEU A 27 2.75 -23.93 14.16
N GLU A 28 1.46 -23.78 13.83
CA GLU A 28 0.45 -24.81 14.14
C GLU A 28 0.42 -25.95 13.13
N THR A 29 0.65 -25.67 11.84
CA THR A 29 0.36 -26.62 10.76
C THR A 29 1.58 -27.00 9.91
N GLY A 30 2.66 -26.23 9.97
CA GLY A 30 3.83 -26.37 9.09
C GLY A 30 3.60 -25.78 7.68
N LEU A 31 2.44 -25.16 7.41
CA LEU A 31 2.10 -24.50 6.15
C LEU A 31 1.92 -23.00 6.37
N GLU A 32 2.27 -22.15 5.39
CA GLU A 32 2.07 -20.71 5.50
C GLU A 32 0.61 -20.30 5.24
N TRP A 33 -0.18 -21.14 4.57
CA TRP A 33 -1.63 -21.08 4.35
C TRP A 33 -2.16 -22.46 3.89
N PRO A 34 -3.49 -22.72 3.89
CA PRO A 34 -4.07 -23.96 3.39
C PRO A 34 -3.79 -24.18 1.90
N GLU A 35 -3.69 -25.43 1.49
CA GLU A 35 -3.62 -25.80 0.06
C GLU A 35 -4.85 -25.26 -0.71
N GLY A 36 -4.64 -24.77 -1.93
CA GLY A 36 -5.68 -24.17 -2.76
C GLY A 36 -6.03 -22.72 -2.43
N SER A 37 -5.42 -22.11 -1.39
CA SER A 37 -5.69 -20.72 -1.00
C SER A 37 -5.30 -19.71 -2.08
N PHE A 38 -4.19 -19.95 -2.78
CA PHE A 38 -3.76 -19.08 -3.88
C PHE A 38 -4.75 -19.11 -5.04
N GLU A 39 -5.17 -20.32 -5.44
CA GLU A 39 -6.18 -20.55 -6.49
C GLU A 39 -7.51 -19.89 -6.12
N HIS A 40 -7.93 -20.00 -4.85
CA HIS A 40 -9.14 -19.34 -4.37
C HIS A 40 -9.02 -17.81 -4.50
N CYS A 41 -7.92 -17.21 -4.07
CA CYS A 41 -7.66 -15.78 -4.23
C CYS A 41 -7.65 -15.34 -5.70
N ARG A 42 -7.10 -16.17 -6.60
CA ARG A 42 -7.03 -15.89 -8.03
C ARG A 42 -8.36 -16.01 -8.75
N ASP A 43 -9.11 -17.08 -8.47
CA ASP A 43 -10.23 -17.50 -9.32
C ASP A 43 -11.62 -17.13 -8.74
N ASN A 44 -11.68 -16.84 -7.43
CA ASN A 44 -12.95 -16.67 -6.71
C ASN A 44 -13.03 -15.37 -5.90
N SER A 45 -12.08 -14.43 -6.06
CA SER A 45 -12.09 -13.20 -5.27
C SER A 45 -12.02 -11.95 -6.16
N ASP A 46 -12.95 -11.02 -5.98
CA ASP A 46 -12.92 -9.69 -6.62
C ASP A 46 -11.86 -8.78 -5.96
N ALA A 47 -11.63 -8.99 -4.66
CA ALA A 47 -10.63 -8.27 -3.87
C ALA A 47 -10.09 -9.14 -2.73
N ILE A 48 -8.84 -8.92 -2.35
CA ILE A 48 -8.19 -9.58 -1.23
C ILE A 48 -7.90 -8.52 -0.17
N LEU A 49 -8.36 -8.72 1.07
CA LEU A 49 -7.99 -7.89 2.21
C LEU A 49 -7.04 -8.70 3.10
N LEU A 50 -5.79 -8.27 3.18
CA LEU A 50 -4.73 -8.97 3.92
C LEU A 50 -4.39 -8.22 5.20
N GLY A 51 -4.32 -8.94 6.31
CA GLY A 51 -3.78 -8.46 7.57
C GLY A 51 -2.28 -8.60 7.67
N ALA A 52 -1.71 -8.21 8.81
CA ALA A 52 -0.29 -8.43 9.10
C ALA A 52 -0.08 -9.88 9.56
N ILE A 53 0.74 -10.64 8.84
CA ILE A 53 0.85 -12.11 8.95
C ILE A 53 2.21 -12.64 9.44
N GLY A 54 3.20 -11.76 9.69
CA GLY A 54 4.53 -12.19 10.18
C GLY A 54 4.51 -12.57 11.65
N TRP A 55 5.33 -13.53 12.03
CA TRP A 55 5.58 -13.94 13.42
C TRP A 55 7.08 -14.22 13.63
N PRO A 56 7.74 -13.61 14.65
CA PRO A 56 9.21 -13.65 14.79
C PRO A 56 9.80 -15.05 14.90
N ASP A 57 9.10 -15.94 15.62
CA ASP A 57 9.57 -17.29 15.91
C ASP A 57 9.21 -18.29 14.80
N ALA A 58 8.39 -17.88 13.83
CA ALA A 58 8.01 -18.70 12.69
C ALA A 58 9.08 -18.60 11.59
N LYS A 59 10.03 -19.52 11.58
CA LYS A 59 11.11 -19.58 10.59
C LYS A 59 10.93 -20.78 9.67
N LEU A 60 11.11 -20.54 8.39
CA LEU A 60 11.22 -21.60 7.38
C LEU A 60 12.56 -22.33 7.51
N PRO A 61 12.71 -23.56 6.96
CA PRO A 61 13.97 -24.33 7.03
C PRO A 61 15.18 -23.59 6.42
N ASN A 62 14.96 -22.65 5.50
CA ASN A 62 16.00 -21.82 4.89
C ASN A 62 16.35 -20.56 5.72
N GLY A 63 15.72 -20.36 6.90
CA GLY A 63 15.93 -19.24 7.80
C GLY A 63 15.06 -18.00 7.52
N ASP A 64 14.29 -17.97 6.44
CA ASP A 64 13.35 -16.88 6.13
C ASP A 64 12.17 -16.87 7.13
N ASN A 65 11.51 -15.72 7.26
CA ASN A 65 10.29 -15.62 8.07
C ASN A 65 9.11 -16.30 7.34
N ALA A 66 8.35 -17.12 8.05
CA ALA A 66 7.10 -17.65 7.54
C ALA A 66 6.05 -16.55 7.33
N GLY A 67 5.20 -16.71 6.33
CA GLY A 67 4.23 -15.69 5.85
C GLY A 67 4.73 -14.88 4.66
N GLY A 68 6.05 -14.87 4.41
CA GLY A 68 6.62 -14.16 3.27
C GLY A 68 6.12 -14.67 1.92
N SER A 69 5.92 -15.99 1.78
CA SER A 69 5.43 -16.58 0.53
C SER A 69 3.97 -16.21 0.24
N VAL A 70 3.16 -15.93 1.25
CA VAL A 70 1.76 -15.49 1.07
C VAL A 70 1.72 -14.14 0.37
N ILE A 71 2.31 -13.11 0.97
CA ILE A 71 2.25 -11.76 0.40
C ILE A 71 3.03 -11.63 -0.91
N LEU A 72 4.25 -12.17 -0.97
CA LEU A 72 5.07 -12.10 -2.18
C LEU A 72 4.53 -13.02 -3.28
N GLY A 73 3.96 -14.17 -2.90
CA GLY A 73 3.28 -15.08 -3.82
C GLY A 73 2.04 -14.46 -4.44
N LEU A 74 1.20 -13.77 -3.66
CA LEU A 74 0.06 -13.01 -4.18
C LEU A 74 0.52 -11.87 -5.09
N ARG A 75 1.50 -11.05 -4.68
CA ARG A 75 2.00 -9.94 -5.51
C ARG A 75 2.53 -10.40 -6.86
N SER A 76 3.36 -11.45 -6.87
CA SER A 76 3.98 -11.94 -8.09
C SER A 76 3.08 -12.88 -8.89
N GLY A 77 2.33 -13.76 -8.23
CA GLY A 77 1.46 -14.75 -8.89
C GLY A 77 0.19 -14.13 -9.49
N LEU A 78 -0.32 -13.04 -8.93
CA LEU A 78 -1.46 -12.27 -9.45
C LEU A 78 -1.02 -11.05 -10.27
N ASP A 79 0.27 -10.87 -10.51
CA ASP A 79 0.88 -9.73 -11.24
C ASP A 79 0.39 -8.36 -10.72
N LEU A 80 0.46 -8.16 -9.39
CA LEU A 80 0.08 -6.92 -8.74
C LEU A 80 1.22 -5.89 -8.91
N TYR A 81 1.33 -5.30 -10.08
CA TYR A 81 2.49 -4.52 -10.53
C TYR A 81 2.62 -3.14 -9.89
N ALA A 82 1.56 -2.60 -9.33
CA ALA A 82 1.57 -1.28 -8.71
C ALA A 82 1.12 -1.35 -7.25
N ASN A 83 1.92 -0.78 -6.34
CA ASN A 83 1.53 -0.57 -4.96
C ASN A 83 1.20 0.91 -4.76
N ILE A 84 -0.09 1.21 -4.57
CA ILE A 84 -0.63 2.55 -4.36
C ILE A 84 -0.67 2.82 -2.87
N ARG A 85 -0.03 3.88 -2.42
CA ARG A 85 0.03 4.32 -1.02
C ARG A 85 -0.40 5.77 -0.90
N PRO A 86 -1.67 6.05 -0.55
CA PRO A 86 -2.11 7.40 -0.21
C PRO A 86 -1.43 7.90 1.05
N VAL A 87 -1.09 9.17 1.06
CA VAL A 87 -0.53 9.89 2.21
C VAL A 87 -1.38 11.13 2.41
N LYS A 88 -2.31 11.04 3.36
CA LYS A 88 -3.27 12.09 3.69
C LYS A 88 -3.19 12.38 5.19
N LEU A 89 -2.89 13.63 5.52
CA LEU A 89 -2.93 14.07 6.91
C LEU A 89 -4.35 14.52 7.25
N TYR A 90 -4.99 13.81 8.15
CA TYR A 90 -6.31 14.16 8.64
C TYR A 90 -6.26 15.28 9.69
N PRO A 91 -7.30 16.13 9.78
CA PRO A 91 -7.42 17.09 10.86
C PRO A 91 -7.36 16.41 12.24
N GLY A 92 -6.73 17.05 13.21
CA GLY A 92 -6.58 16.51 14.57
C GLY A 92 -5.41 15.54 14.78
N VAL A 93 -4.77 15.07 13.72
CA VAL A 93 -3.60 14.18 13.83
C VAL A 93 -2.35 14.97 14.21
N HIS A 94 -1.65 14.48 15.23
CA HIS A 94 -0.37 15.02 15.70
C HIS A 94 0.77 14.06 15.39
N HIS A 95 1.94 14.64 15.16
CA HIS A 95 3.16 13.89 14.84
C HIS A 95 4.00 13.69 16.10
N LYS A 96 4.51 12.47 16.28
CA LYS A 96 5.41 12.15 17.38
C LYS A 96 6.86 12.50 16.99
N ILE A 97 7.35 13.64 17.46
CA ILE A 97 8.71 14.13 17.22
C ILE A 97 9.45 14.26 18.56
N HIS A 98 10.60 13.62 18.70
CA HIS A 98 11.39 13.60 19.95
C HIS A 98 10.56 13.19 21.19
N GLY A 99 9.62 12.26 21.02
CA GLY A 99 8.73 11.80 22.10
C GLY A 99 7.55 12.73 22.41
N ASN A 100 7.47 13.90 21.79
CA ASN A 100 6.36 14.84 21.95
C ASN A 100 5.39 14.76 20.77
N TYR A 101 4.12 15.01 21.04
CA TYR A 101 3.08 15.10 20.00
C TYR A 101 2.87 16.57 19.65
N MET A 102 2.99 16.90 18.36
CA MET A 102 2.82 18.26 17.85
C MET A 102 2.28 18.23 16.42
N GLN A 103 1.59 19.27 16.00
CA GLN A 103 1.25 19.48 14.61
C GLN A 103 2.46 20.05 13.88
N VAL A 104 3.07 19.25 13.01
CA VAL A 104 4.25 19.65 12.22
C VAL A 104 3.83 20.21 10.86
N TRP A 105 2.84 19.58 10.22
CA TRP A 105 2.27 20.00 8.93
C TRP A 105 0.79 20.35 9.09
N ASP A 106 0.29 21.24 8.23
CA ASP A 106 -1.14 21.49 8.11
C ASP A 106 -1.79 20.35 7.30
N SER A 107 -2.93 19.85 7.78
CA SER A 107 -3.67 18.77 7.12
C SER A 107 -4.13 19.12 5.69
N LYS A 108 -4.26 20.42 5.38
CA LYS A 108 -4.60 20.89 4.02
C LYS A 108 -3.44 20.81 3.03
N LEU A 109 -2.21 20.62 3.51
CA LEU A 109 -1.00 20.62 2.70
C LEU A 109 -0.47 19.21 2.42
N VAL A 110 -1.06 18.17 3.00
CA VAL A 110 -0.60 16.77 2.85
C VAL A 110 -1.74 15.93 2.32
N ASP A 111 -1.81 15.82 1.01
CA ASP A 111 -2.73 14.91 0.29
C ASP A 111 -2.07 14.48 -1.02
N MET A 112 -1.29 13.42 -0.98
CA MET A 112 -0.57 12.88 -2.12
C MET A 112 -0.74 11.37 -2.23
N VAL A 113 -0.36 10.80 -3.38
CA VAL A 113 -0.34 9.36 -3.59
C VAL A 113 1.01 8.94 -4.16
N LEU A 114 1.70 8.04 -3.49
CA LEU A 114 2.92 7.42 -4.00
C LEU A 114 2.56 6.09 -4.64
N ILE A 115 3.05 5.85 -5.86
CA ILE A 115 2.85 4.62 -6.62
C ILE A 115 4.20 3.96 -6.83
N ARG A 116 4.39 2.83 -6.15
CA ARG A 116 5.58 2.00 -6.22
C ARG A 116 5.40 0.93 -7.27
N GLU A 117 6.36 0.79 -8.21
CA GLU A 117 6.49 -0.42 -9.01
C GLU A 117 6.73 -1.60 -8.06
N ASN A 118 6.06 -2.74 -8.28
CA ASN A 118 5.95 -3.78 -7.25
C ASN A 118 6.47 -5.16 -7.69
N THR A 119 6.91 -5.34 -8.93
CA THR A 119 7.25 -6.65 -9.52
C THR A 119 8.68 -6.77 -10.06
N GLU A 120 9.40 -5.67 -10.16
CA GLU A 120 10.78 -5.60 -10.68
C GLU A 120 11.76 -5.02 -9.65
N GLY A 121 12.95 -4.64 -10.08
CA GLY A 121 13.95 -4.00 -9.23
C GLY A 121 14.75 -4.98 -8.38
N LEU A 122 15.27 -4.55 -7.23
CA LEU A 122 16.07 -5.37 -6.34
C LEU A 122 15.30 -6.56 -5.72
N TYR A 123 14.00 -6.46 -5.64
CA TYR A 123 13.15 -7.55 -5.12
C TYR A 123 12.84 -8.63 -6.17
N HIS A 124 13.29 -8.46 -7.42
CA HIS A 124 12.96 -9.36 -8.54
C HIS A 124 13.28 -10.83 -8.25
N SER A 125 14.45 -11.14 -7.72
CA SER A 125 14.85 -12.53 -7.43
C SER A 125 13.97 -13.19 -6.37
N LEU A 126 13.56 -12.43 -5.36
CA LEU A 126 12.66 -12.90 -4.30
C LEU A 126 11.23 -13.10 -4.83
N LEU A 127 10.71 -12.14 -5.57
CA LEU A 127 9.38 -12.20 -6.19
C LEU A 127 9.27 -13.36 -7.19
N ARG A 128 10.30 -13.57 -8.02
CA ARG A 128 10.34 -14.71 -8.95
C ARG A 128 10.31 -16.05 -8.22
N ARG A 129 11.09 -16.22 -7.14
CA ARG A 129 11.05 -17.44 -6.32
C ARG A 129 9.67 -17.68 -5.73
N SER A 130 9.02 -16.64 -5.20
CA SER A 130 7.68 -16.73 -4.62
C SER A 130 6.62 -17.07 -5.67
N ALA A 131 6.69 -16.48 -6.87
CA ALA A 131 5.80 -16.83 -7.97
C ALA A 131 5.95 -18.29 -8.42
N LEU A 132 7.17 -18.80 -8.48
CA LEU A 132 7.41 -20.20 -8.82
C LEU A 132 6.90 -21.14 -7.72
N ALA A 133 7.07 -20.79 -6.45
CA ALA A 133 6.56 -21.58 -5.33
C ALA A 133 5.04 -21.73 -5.33
N VAL A 134 4.27 -20.63 -5.54
CA VAL A 134 2.79 -20.69 -5.63
C VAL A 134 2.31 -21.42 -6.88
N ALA A 135 3.13 -21.48 -7.94
CA ALA A 135 2.87 -22.28 -9.13
C ALA A 135 3.30 -23.76 -9.01
N GLY A 136 3.74 -24.21 -7.83
CA GLY A 136 4.25 -25.57 -7.60
C GLY A 136 5.54 -25.89 -8.35
N LYS A 137 6.33 -24.88 -8.72
CA LYS A 137 7.59 -25.01 -9.47
C LYS A 137 8.80 -24.73 -8.58
N SER A 138 9.88 -25.49 -8.75
CA SER A 138 11.16 -25.22 -8.11
C SER A 138 11.93 -24.14 -8.86
N PRO A 139 12.62 -23.21 -8.19
CA PRO A 139 13.50 -22.26 -8.84
C PRO A 139 14.79 -22.96 -9.31
N ASP A 140 14.85 -23.34 -10.58
CA ASP A 140 15.99 -24.08 -11.17
C ASP A 140 17.14 -23.18 -11.65
N ASP A 141 17.19 -21.91 -11.25
CA ASP A 141 18.14 -20.98 -11.83
C ASP A 141 19.11 -20.43 -10.78
N PRO A 142 20.34 -20.95 -10.69
CA PRO A 142 21.39 -20.25 -9.97
C PRO A 142 21.65 -18.95 -10.72
N ILE A 143 21.51 -17.80 -10.05
CA ILE A 143 21.98 -16.52 -10.60
C ILE A 143 23.48 -16.69 -10.87
N THR A 144 23.87 -16.82 -12.14
CA THR A 144 25.26 -16.94 -12.51
C THR A 144 25.93 -15.60 -12.26
N ILE A 145 26.78 -15.56 -11.25
CA ILE A 145 27.57 -14.37 -10.93
C ILE A 145 28.73 -14.35 -11.92
N GLU A 146 28.72 -13.42 -12.88
CA GLU A 146 29.91 -13.09 -13.64
C GLU A 146 30.91 -12.42 -12.71
N LYS A 147 32.16 -12.89 -12.74
CA LYS A 147 33.23 -12.27 -11.95
C LYS A 147 33.47 -10.85 -12.45
N PHE A 148 33.27 -9.86 -11.57
CA PHE A 148 33.65 -8.49 -11.89
C PHE A 148 35.17 -8.33 -11.79
N PRO A 149 35.83 -7.86 -12.86
CA PRO A 149 37.27 -7.56 -12.80
C PRO A 149 37.58 -6.54 -11.69
N GLY A 150 38.54 -6.85 -10.84
CA GLY A 150 39.01 -5.96 -9.77
C GLY A 150 38.29 -6.14 -8.42
N LEU A 151 37.39 -7.13 -8.28
CA LEU A 151 36.84 -7.52 -6.98
C LEU A 151 37.41 -8.90 -6.62
N GLU A 152 38.27 -8.92 -5.60
CA GLU A 152 38.85 -10.15 -5.04
C GLU A 152 38.15 -10.50 -3.73
N GLY A 153 37.92 -11.80 -3.46
CA GLY A 153 37.32 -12.30 -2.24
C GLY A 153 35.84 -12.65 -2.38
N GLU A 154 35.10 -12.57 -1.27
CA GLU A 154 33.67 -12.82 -1.21
C GLU A 154 32.87 -11.62 -1.73
N VAL A 155 32.04 -11.82 -2.75
CA VAL A 155 31.23 -10.78 -3.40
C VAL A 155 29.77 -11.20 -3.44
N ALA A 156 28.87 -10.39 -2.88
CA ALA A 156 27.44 -10.53 -3.04
C ALA A 156 26.94 -9.65 -4.19
N TRP A 157 25.99 -10.16 -4.92
CA TRP A 157 25.44 -9.51 -6.11
C TRP A 157 23.91 -9.65 -6.17
N ASP A 158 23.21 -8.52 -6.36
CA ASP A 158 21.78 -8.49 -6.56
C ASP A 158 21.41 -7.83 -7.89
N PRO A 159 20.74 -8.55 -8.82
CA PRO A 159 20.27 -7.96 -10.07
C PRO A 159 19.11 -6.99 -9.80
N ARG A 160 19.13 -5.85 -10.47
CA ARG A 160 18.08 -4.84 -10.41
C ARG A 160 17.52 -4.58 -11.82
N PRO A 161 16.70 -5.49 -12.38
CA PRO A 161 16.06 -5.27 -13.66
C PRO A 161 15.02 -4.14 -13.56
N ILE A 162 14.95 -3.31 -14.59
CA ILE A 162 13.87 -2.36 -14.85
C ILE A 162 13.54 -2.51 -16.33
N SER A 163 12.32 -2.94 -16.64
CA SER A 163 11.86 -3.15 -18.01
C SER A 163 11.04 -1.95 -18.50
N ARG A 164 10.90 -1.84 -19.79
CA ARG A 164 9.98 -0.87 -20.41
C ARG A 164 8.55 -1.19 -20.05
N GLN A 165 8.13 -2.45 -20.12
CA GLN A 165 6.76 -2.87 -19.85
C GLN A 165 6.38 -2.58 -18.39
N GLY A 166 7.19 -2.98 -17.40
CA GLY A 166 6.94 -2.71 -15.99
C GLY A 166 6.90 -1.22 -15.69
N SER A 167 7.82 -0.44 -16.28
CA SER A 167 7.82 1.03 -16.14
C SER A 167 6.55 1.65 -16.73
N GLN A 168 6.16 1.27 -17.95
CA GLN A 168 5.03 1.87 -18.67
C GLN A 168 3.72 1.68 -17.91
N ARG A 169 3.42 0.45 -17.44
CA ARG A 169 2.14 0.15 -16.78
C ARG A 169 1.98 0.88 -15.44
N VAL A 170 3.04 0.99 -14.63
CA VAL A 170 2.96 1.71 -13.37
C VAL A 170 2.89 3.23 -13.56
N ILE A 171 3.58 3.75 -14.56
CA ILE A 171 3.56 5.18 -14.91
C ILE A 171 2.20 5.56 -15.48
N ASP A 172 1.65 4.79 -16.42
CA ASP A 172 0.32 5.01 -17.00
C ASP A 172 -0.78 4.99 -15.92
N LEU A 173 -0.70 4.05 -14.97
CA LEU A 173 -1.59 4.04 -13.80
C LEU A 173 -1.49 5.35 -13.00
N GLY A 174 -0.28 5.90 -12.84
CA GLY A 174 -0.06 7.17 -12.16
C GLY A 174 -0.76 8.34 -12.85
N PHE A 175 -0.66 8.42 -14.18
CA PHE A 175 -1.35 9.44 -14.97
C PHE A 175 -2.87 9.28 -14.94
N LYS A 176 -3.38 8.05 -15.06
CA LYS A 176 -4.82 7.76 -14.91
C LYS A 176 -5.36 8.16 -13.54
N LEU A 177 -4.60 7.89 -12.48
CA LEU A 177 -4.98 8.31 -11.13
C LEU A 177 -4.99 9.84 -10.98
N ALA A 178 -3.99 10.54 -11.54
CA ALA A 178 -3.94 12.00 -11.54
C ALA A 178 -5.14 12.61 -12.29
N ASN A 179 -5.52 12.05 -13.45
CA ASN A 179 -6.72 12.47 -14.17
C ASN A 179 -7.99 12.31 -13.31
N ARG A 180 -8.16 11.13 -12.68
CA ARG A 180 -9.32 10.89 -11.79
C ARG A 180 -9.35 11.87 -10.62
N ARG A 181 -8.19 12.20 -10.03
CA ARG A 181 -8.09 13.23 -8.97
C ARG A 181 -8.45 14.61 -9.50
N MET A 182 -8.00 14.98 -10.70
CA MET A 182 -8.35 16.24 -11.37
C MET A 182 -9.85 16.34 -11.64
N GLU A 183 -10.48 15.30 -12.14
CA GLU A 183 -11.95 15.26 -12.37
C GLU A 183 -12.73 15.45 -11.05
N LYS A 184 -12.25 14.83 -9.96
CA LYS A 184 -12.90 14.91 -8.63
C LYS A 184 -12.73 16.29 -7.98
N THR A 185 -11.56 16.91 -8.12
CA THR A 185 -11.22 18.17 -7.41
C THR A 185 -11.41 19.42 -8.26
N GLY A 186 -11.41 19.30 -9.58
CA GLY A 186 -11.36 20.42 -10.52
C GLY A 186 -10.01 21.16 -10.54
N ILE A 187 -8.99 20.63 -9.87
CA ILE A 187 -7.65 21.22 -9.76
C ILE A 187 -6.71 20.44 -10.66
N GLN A 188 -5.92 21.16 -11.49
CA GLN A 188 -4.88 20.55 -12.31
C GLN A 188 -3.87 19.79 -11.43
N GLN A 189 -3.70 18.52 -11.73
CA GLN A 189 -2.84 17.62 -10.97
C GLN A 189 -1.43 17.53 -11.57
N LYS A 190 -0.47 17.05 -10.76
CA LYS A 190 0.94 16.91 -11.11
C LYS A 190 1.41 15.48 -10.90
N VAL A 191 2.04 14.89 -11.91
CA VAL A 191 2.70 13.59 -11.79
C VAL A 191 4.22 13.79 -11.68
N THR A 192 4.80 13.30 -10.61
CA THR A 192 6.25 13.39 -10.35
C THR A 192 6.91 12.03 -10.56
N CYS A 193 7.87 11.95 -11.46
CA CYS A 193 8.76 10.80 -11.62
C CYS A 193 9.93 10.89 -10.65
N VAL A 194 10.10 9.90 -9.79
CA VAL A 194 11.21 9.87 -8.84
C VAL A 194 12.13 8.68 -9.14
N ASP A 195 13.39 8.96 -9.40
CA ASP A 195 14.37 7.96 -9.81
C ASP A 195 15.84 8.30 -9.41
N LYS A 196 16.82 7.59 -9.96
CA LYS A 196 18.25 7.89 -9.86
C LYS A 196 18.92 7.81 -11.24
N SER A 197 18.31 8.44 -12.24
CA SER A 197 18.72 8.36 -13.64
C SER A 197 20.10 8.96 -13.93
N ASN A 198 20.58 9.87 -13.08
CA ASN A 198 21.94 10.40 -13.15
C ASN A 198 23.02 9.31 -12.90
N VAL A 199 22.67 8.22 -12.20
CA VAL A 199 23.61 7.15 -11.82
C VAL A 199 23.29 5.83 -12.54
N THR A 200 22.01 5.40 -12.55
CA THR A 200 21.67 4.03 -12.96
C THR A 200 20.97 3.97 -14.33
N LYS A 201 21.36 2.98 -15.14
CA LYS A 201 20.79 2.77 -16.49
C LYS A 201 19.29 2.43 -16.44
N GLY A 202 18.87 1.60 -15.49
CA GLY A 202 17.45 1.23 -15.33
C GLY A 202 16.57 2.46 -15.03
N CYS A 203 17.04 3.38 -14.17
CA CYS A 203 16.30 4.63 -13.91
C CYS A 203 16.28 5.56 -15.13
N ARG A 204 17.30 5.54 -16.00
CA ARG A 204 17.24 6.28 -17.28
C ARG A 204 16.14 5.73 -18.17
N LEU A 205 15.96 4.40 -18.21
CA LEU A 205 14.85 3.79 -18.93
C LEU A 205 13.52 4.19 -18.32
N PHE A 206 13.36 4.11 -16.98
CA PHE A 206 12.14 4.50 -16.27
C PHE A 206 11.74 5.95 -16.58
N ARG A 207 12.69 6.90 -16.49
CA ARG A 207 12.46 8.31 -16.81
C ARG A 207 12.11 8.53 -18.28
N LYS A 208 12.80 7.83 -19.21
CA LYS A 208 12.48 7.90 -20.62
C LYS A 208 11.04 7.45 -20.90
N VAL A 209 10.61 6.34 -20.30
CA VAL A 209 9.23 5.85 -20.43
C VAL A 209 8.24 6.84 -19.79
N PHE A 210 8.59 7.46 -18.67
CA PHE A 210 7.78 8.51 -18.06
C PHE A 210 7.53 9.68 -19.00
N GLN A 211 8.57 10.17 -19.67
CA GLN A 211 8.46 11.27 -20.65
C GLN A 211 7.60 10.89 -21.85
N GLU A 212 7.71 9.63 -22.32
CA GLU A 212 6.90 9.11 -23.44
C GLU A 212 5.41 9.05 -23.02
N VAL A 213 5.07 8.46 -21.87
CA VAL A 213 3.69 8.40 -21.38
C VAL A 213 3.15 9.80 -21.07
N ALA A 214 3.95 10.68 -20.48
CA ALA A 214 3.55 12.06 -20.18
C ALA A 214 3.08 12.82 -21.42
N SER A 215 3.63 12.53 -22.59
CA SER A 215 3.20 13.16 -23.84
C SER A 215 1.77 12.82 -24.26
N GLU A 216 1.18 11.76 -23.71
CA GLU A 216 -0.20 11.33 -23.94
C GLU A 216 -1.21 12.06 -23.01
N TYR A 217 -0.70 12.79 -21.99
CA TYR A 217 -1.52 13.51 -20.97
C TYR A 217 -1.13 15.00 -20.89
N PRO A 218 -1.33 15.78 -21.97
CA PRO A 218 -0.88 17.18 -22.02
C PRO A 218 -1.58 18.12 -21.02
N GLU A 219 -2.71 17.69 -20.44
CA GLU A 219 -3.47 18.44 -19.44
C GLU A 219 -2.87 18.34 -18.03
N LEU A 220 -2.02 17.35 -17.76
CA LEU A 220 -1.39 17.15 -16.47
C LEU A 220 -0.01 17.81 -16.40
N GLN A 221 0.33 18.34 -15.23
CA GLN A 221 1.68 18.82 -14.98
C GLN A 221 2.62 17.65 -14.72
N THR A 222 3.87 17.76 -15.14
CA THR A 222 4.90 16.75 -14.92
C THR A 222 6.11 17.34 -14.21
N HIS A 223 6.72 16.53 -13.36
CA HIS A 223 7.95 16.88 -12.65
C HIS A 223 8.87 15.67 -12.57
N GLU A 224 10.17 15.90 -12.52
CA GLU A 224 11.19 14.86 -12.37
C GLU A 224 12.11 15.17 -11.19
N ALA A 225 12.34 14.16 -10.34
CA ALA A 225 13.18 14.30 -9.17
C ALA A 225 14.18 13.14 -9.05
N TYR A 226 15.33 13.38 -8.46
CA TYR A 226 16.17 12.31 -7.95
C TYR A 226 15.71 11.93 -6.55
N ILE A 227 15.78 10.64 -6.22
CA ILE A 227 15.27 10.11 -4.95
C ILE A 227 15.86 10.82 -3.73
N ASP A 228 17.13 11.18 -3.73
CA ASP A 228 17.79 11.91 -2.65
C ASP A 228 17.23 13.32 -2.45
N ALA A 229 16.99 14.07 -3.52
CA ALA A 229 16.31 15.36 -3.46
C ALA A 229 14.83 15.23 -3.07
N PHE A 230 14.16 14.21 -3.60
CA PHE A 230 12.76 13.92 -3.30
C PHE A 230 12.51 13.67 -1.81
N THR A 231 13.37 12.90 -1.13
CA THR A 231 13.22 12.65 0.33
C THR A 231 13.29 13.93 1.15
N MET A 232 14.10 14.90 0.72
CA MET A 232 14.16 16.21 1.35
C MET A 232 12.88 17.03 1.08
N TRP A 233 12.40 17.05 -0.17
CA TRP A 233 11.18 17.78 -0.55
C TRP A 233 9.93 17.19 0.09
N LEU A 234 9.87 15.88 0.21
CA LEU A 234 8.77 15.18 0.88
C LEU A 234 8.52 15.73 2.31
N ILE A 235 9.59 16.05 3.02
CA ILE A 235 9.50 16.60 4.39
C ILE A 235 9.33 18.12 4.38
N ARG A 236 9.96 18.80 3.43
CA ARG A 236 10.07 20.26 3.42
C ARG A 236 8.89 20.94 2.74
N SER A 237 8.35 20.35 1.69
CA SER A 237 7.32 20.94 0.83
C SER A 237 6.35 19.85 0.32
N PRO A 238 5.68 19.11 1.24
CA PRO A 238 4.75 18.04 0.83
C PRO A 238 3.58 18.56 -0.02
N GLU A 239 3.21 19.83 0.14
CA GLU A 239 2.17 20.53 -0.64
C GLU A 239 2.46 20.64 -2.13
N ASP A 240 3.73 20.51 -2.52
CA ASP A 240 4.14 20.51 -3.93
C ASP A 240 3.98 19.16 -4.61
N LEU A 241 3.62 18.12 -3.86
CA LEU A 241 3.50 16.74 -4.34
C LEU A 241 2.03 16.34 -4.45
N ASP A 242 1.70 15.57 -5.51
CA ASP A 242 0.36 15.01 -5.71
C ASP A 242 0.46 13.53 -6.07
N VAL A 243 0.64 13.15 -7.33
CA VAL A 243 0.89 11.75 -7.70
C VAL A 243 2.37 11.54 -7.98
N VAL A 244 2.97 10.57 -7.31
CA VAL A 244 4.41 10.28 -7.41
C VAL A 244 4.61 8.85 -7.87
N VAL A 245 5.37 8.63 -8.95
CA VAL A 245 5.69 7.29 -9.46
C VAL A 245 7.17 6.96 -9.24
N LEU A 246 7.44 5.76 -8.70
CA LEU A 246 8.78 5.35 -8.28
C LEU A 246 9.08 3.88 -8.67
N PRO A 247 10.35 3.57 -9.02
CA PRO A 247 10.83 2.19 -9.04
C PRO A 247 10.74 1.52 -7.66
N ASN A 248 10.63 0.20 -7.63
CA ASN A 248 10.29 -0.63 -6.48
C ASN A 248 10.98 -0.23 -5.16
N MET A 249 12.31 -0.36 -5.06
CA MET A 249 13.02 -0.07 -3.81
C MET A 249 12.90 1.39 -3.37
N PHE A 250 12.92 2.33 -4.32
CA PHE A 250 12.78 3.76 -3.98
C PHE A 250 11.37 4.05 -3.48
N GLY A 251 10.36 3.42 -4.08
CA GLY A 251 8.98 3.51 -3.62
C GLY A 251 8.83 2.94 -2.21
N ASP A 252 9.46 1.82 -1.91
CA ASP A 252 9.45 1.20 -0.58
C ASP A 252 9.95 2.17 0.50
N ILE A 253 11.17 2.67 0.33
CA ILE A 253 11.81 3.57 1.29
C ILE A 253 11.06 4.90 1.41
N ALA A 254 10.68 5.49 0.26
CA ALA A 254 10.02 6.79 0.23
C ALA A 254 8.63 6.77 0.87
N THR A 255 7.87 5.69 0.72
CA THR A 255 6.52 5.56 1.30
C THR A 255 6.55 5.37 2.81
N ASP A 256 7.55 4.69 3.35
CA ASP A 256 7.73 4.59 4.81
C ASP A 256 8.07 5.96 5.41
N LEU A 257 8.95 6.72 4.74
CA LEU A 257 9.21 8.11 5.13
C LEU A 257 7.96 8.98 5.03
N ALA A 258 7.17 8.82 3.95
CA ALA A 258 5.93 9.56 3.74
C ALA A 258 4.87 9.24 4.80
N SER A 259 4.85 8.03 5.36
CA SER A 259 3.92 7.65 6.42
C SER A 259 4.01 8.55 7.66
N VAL A 260 5.19 9.13 7.92
CA VAL A 260 5.39 10.08 9.03
C VAL A 260 4.54 11.34 8.85
N LEU A 261 4.30 11.78 7.60
CA LEU A 261 3.50 12.98 7.31
C LEU A 261 2.02 12.81 7.68
N GLN A 262 1.51 11.59 7.73
CA GLN A 262 0.11 11.30 8.04
C GLN A 262 -0.12 10.79 9.48
N GLY A 263 0.90 10.82 10.34
CA GLY A 263 0.81 10.38 11.74
C GLY A 263 1.51 9.05 12.04
N GLY A 264 2.10 8.39 11.04
CA GLY A 264 2.87 7.16 11.19
C GLY A 264 2.24 5.94 10.51
N LEU A 265 2.91 4.78 10.66
CA LEU A 265 2.54 3.54 9.98
C LEU A 265 1.13 3.02 10.36
N GLY A 266 0.63 3.33 11.57
CA GLY A 266 -0.73 2.95 11.99
C GLY A 266 -1.85 3.66 11.22
N MET A 267 -1.49 4.66 10.40
CA MET A 267 -2.39 5.39 9.50
C MET A 267 -2.27 4.96 8.05
N ALA A 268 -1.19 4.24 7.69
CA ALA A 268 -0.80 4.00 6.32
C ALA A 268 -1.46 2.74 5.74
N ALA A 269 -2.32 2.92 4.75
CA ALA A 269 -2.93 1.86 3.96
C ALA A 269 -2.28 1.74 2.59
N SER A 270 -2.42 0.58 1.95
CA SER A 270 -1.97 0.36 0.58
C SER A 270 -2.91 -0.52 -0.24
N ALA A 271 -2.87 -0.31 -1.56
CA ALA A 271 -3.51 -1.16 -2.54
C ALA A 271 -2.46 -1.69 -3.52
N ASN A 272 -2.35 -3.01 -3.63
CA ASN A 272 -1.54 -3.67 -4.66
C ASN A 272 -2.45 -3.98 -5.84
N ILE A 273 -2.19 -3.39 -6.98
CA ILE A 273 -3.06 -3.39 -8.16
C ILE A 273 -2.39 -4.11 -9.33
N GLY A 274 -3.11 -5.06 -9.90
CA GLY A 274 -2.85 -5.67 -11.20
C GLY A 274 -4.00 -5.41 -12.17
N ASP A 275 -3.89 -5.92 -13.40
CA ASP A 275 -4.95 -5.71 -14.39
C ASP A 275 -6.25 -6.43 -13.98
N ASN A 276 -6.15 -7.62 -13.39
CA ASN A 276 -7.30 -8.45 -13.04
C ASN A 276 -7.58 -8.50 -11.53
N HIS A 277 -6.55 -8.40 -10.69
CA HIS A 277 -6.61 -8.65 -9.25
C HIS A 277 -6.19 -7.44 -8.44
N MET A 278 -6.70 -7.37 -7.22
CA MET A 278 -6.40 -6.30 -6.26
C MET A 278 -6.23 -6.88 -4.86
N LEU A 279 -5.21 -6.40 -4.14
CA LEU A 279 -4.96 -6.74 -2.75
C LEU A 279 -4.78 -5.48 -1.92
N PHE A 280 -5.49 -5.40 -0.82
CA PHE A 280 -5.52 -4.26 0.10
C PHE A 280 -4.94 -4.67 1.44
N GLU A 281 -4.01 -3.89 1.97
CA GLU A 281 -3.32 -4.20 3.22
C GLU A 281 -2.84 -2.94 3.93
N PRO A 282 -2.69 -2.94 5.26
CA PRO A 282 -1.94 -1.89 5.94
C PRO A 282 -0.45 -1.98 5.56
N VAL A 283 0.25 -0.84 5.55
CA VAL A 283 1.68 -0.78 5.22
C VAL A 283 2.55 -1.39 6.32
N HIS A 284 2.10 -1.30 7.59
CA HIS A 284 2.85 -1.78 8.74
C HIS A 284 3.00 -3.30 8.76
N GLY A 285 4.09 -3.79 9.37
CA GLY A 285 4.27 -5.20 9.67
C GLY A 285 3.42 -5.70 10.85
N SER A 286 3.67 -6.92 11.28
CA SER A 286 2.87 -7.62 12.31
C SER A 286 3.02 -7.08 13.74
N ALA A 287 4.07 -6.33 14.05
CA ALA A 287 4.34 -5.76 15.39
C ALA A 287 4.06 -6.75 16.55
N PRO A 288 4.70 -7.93 16.57
CA PRO A 288 4.33 -9.06 17.41
C PRO A 288 4.39 -8.74 18.93
N GLN A 289 5.21 -7.76 19.32
CA GLN A 289 5.25 -7.28 20.71
C GLN A 289 3.91 -6.68 21.19
N HIS A 290 3.00 -6.37 20.29
CA HIS A 290 1.67 -5.81 20.58
C HIS A 290 0.53 -6.81 20.40
N ALA A 291 0.84 -8.02 19.92
CA ALA A 291 -0.18 -9.06 19.71
C ALA A 291 -0.97 -9.35 20.99
N GLY A 292 -2.28 -9.46 20.89
CA GLY A 292 -3.21 -9.73 22.00
C GLY A 292 -3.42 -8.59 22.98
N LYS A 293 -2.71 -7.45 22.88
CA LYS A 293 -2.81 -6.34 23.85
C LYS A 293 -3.94 -5.35 23.57
N ASN A 294 -4.56 -5.42 22.40
CA ASN A 294 -5.67 -4.52 22.00
C ASN A 294 -5.33 -3.02 22.07
N ILE A 295 -4.10 -2.63 21.70
CA ILE A 295 -3.59 -1.26 21.83
C ILE A 295 -3.16 -0.60 20.52
N VAL A 296 -3.07 -1.38 19.42
CA VAL A 296 -2.60 -0.86 18.13
C VAL A 296 -3.68 -0.06 17.42
N ASN A 297 -3.25 0.89 16.60
CA ASN A 297 -4.13 1.72 15.79
C ASN A 297 -4.75 0.87 14.64
N PRO A 298 -6.09 0.78 14.53
CA PRO A 298 -6.75 0.00 13.49
C PRO A 298 -6.97 0.80 12.18
N ILE A 299 -6.64 2.11 12.15
CA ILE A 299 -7.03 3.01 11.07
C ILE A 299 -6.40 2.59 9.74
N ALA A 300 -5.14 2.13 9.72
CA ALA A 300 -4.50 1.63 8.49
C ALA A 300 -5.33 0.49 7.84
N THR A 301 -5.80 -0.48 8.63
CA THR A 301 -6.66 -1.56 8.13
C THR A 301 -8.03 -1.05 7.69
N ILE A 302 -8.62 -0.10 8.42
CA ILE A 302 -9.91 0.51 8.06
C ILE A 302 -9.76 1.31 6.75
N SER A 303 -8.67 2.05 6.60
CA SER A 303 -8.36 2.77 5.35
C SER A 303 -8.05 1.83 4.18
N SER A 304 -7.55 0.61 4.45
CA SER A 304 -7.41 -0.41 3.40
C SER A 304 -8.77 -0.87 2.87
N ILE A 305 -9.80 -0.95 3.72
CA ILE A 305 -11.19 -1.19 3.29
C ILE A 305 -11.72 -0.01 2.47
N GLN A 306 -11.41 1.22 2.86
CA GLN A 306 -11.79 2.41 2.10
C GLN A 306 -11.18 2.38 0.69
N LEU A 307 -9.88 2.06 0.57
CA LEU A 307 -9.22 1.88 -0.72
C LEU A 307 -9.84 0.75 -1.54
N MET A 308 -10.26 -0.34 -0.89
CA MET A 308 -10.94 -1.46 -1.56
C MET A 308 -12.26 -1.00 -2.19
N PHE A 309 -13.09 -0.28 -1.46
CA PHE A 309 -14.35 0.25 -1.99
C PHE A 309 -14.13 1.24 -3.15
N ASP A 310 -13.18 2.17 -3.01
CA ASP A 310 -12.88 3.15 -4.07
C ASP A 310 -12.37 2.48 -5.36
N ASN A 311 -11.50 1.48 -5.23
CA ASN A 311 -10.95 0.77 -6.40
C ASN A 311 -11.97 -0.16 -7.05
N LEU A 312 -12.78 -0.90 -6.28
CA LEU A 312 -13.86 -1.71 -6.80
C LEU A 312 -14.93 -0.84 -7.48
N GLY A 313 -15.32 0.26 -6.83
CA GLY A 313 -16.26 1.24 -7.39
C GLY A 313 -15.77 1.80 -8.73
N SER A 314 -14.50 2.17 -8.80
CA SER A 314 -13.88 2.66 -10.05
C SER A 314 -13.82 1.57 -11.13
N LYS A 315 -13.38 0.35 -10.78
CA LYS A 315 -13.22 -0.77 -11.73
C LYS A 315 -14.54 -1.23 -12.33
N HIS A 316 -15.60 -1.29 -11.51
CA HIS A 316 -16.91 -1.80 -11.91
C HIS A 316 -17.92 -0.69 -12.23
N HIS A 317 -17.50 0.59 -12.18
CA HIS A 317 -18.39 1.76 -12.33
C HIS A 317 -19.56 1.75 -11.33
N ASP A 318 -19.30 1.21 -10.12
CA ASP A 318 -20.26 1.11 -9.03
C ASP A 318 -20.22 2.39 -8.19
N LYS A 319 -21.29 3.18 -8.32
CA LYS A 319 -21.42 4.47 -7.62
C LYS A 319 -21.65 4.27 -6.11
N ASP A 320 -22.31 3.19 -5.71
CA ASP A 320 -22.58 2.93 -4.31
C ASP A 320 -21.30 2.53 -3.58
N ALA A 321 -20.44 1.72 -4.22
CA ALA A 321 -19.11 1.41 -3.69
C ALA A 321 -18.24 2.66 -3.57
N THR A 322 -18.24 3.52 -4.58
CA THR A 322 -17.51 4.81 -4.53
C THR A 322 -18.04 5.71 -3.41
N LEU A 323 -19.36 5.82 -3.26
CA LEU A 323 -19.98 6.62 -2.20
C LEU A 323 -19.66 6.03 -0.81
N CYS A 324 -19.68 4.70 -0.66
CA CYS A 324 -19.30 4.03 0.57
C CYS A 324 -17.82 4.30 0.94
N ALA A 325 -16.92 4.36 -0.04
CA ALA A 325 -15.53 4.76 0.20
C ALA A 325 -15.42 6.19 0.74
N GLU A 326 -16.19 7.12 0.18
CA GLU A 326 -16.24 8.53 0.64
C GLU A 326 -16.82 8.67 2.05
N LEU A 327 -17.87 7.92 2.35
CA LEU A 327 -18.48 7.92 3.69
C LEU A 327 -17.53 7.33 4.75
N LEU A 328 -16.76 6.28 4.40
CA LEU A 328 -15.76 5.72 5.29
C LEU A 328 -14.58 6.69 5.52
N ASP A 329 -14.07 7.34 4.48
CA ASP A 329 -13.04 8.38 4.59
C ASP A 329 -13.52 9.55 5.47
N ARG A 330 -14.77 9.98 5.29
CA ARG A 330 -15.40 11.00 6.12
C ARG A 330 -15.52 10.58 7.58
N ALA A 331 -15.95 9.34 7.85
CA ALA A 331 -16.04 8.81 9.21
C ALA A 331 -14.68 8.80 9.94
N ILE A 332 -13.61 8.41 9.22
CA ILE A 332 -12.22 8.46 9.73
C ILE A 332 -11.83 9.92 10.02
N SER A 333 -12.09 10.82 9.08
CA SER A 333 -11.73 12.25 9.20
C SER A 333 -12.44 12.93 10.40
N GLU A 334 -13.75 12.73 10.55
CA GLU A 334 -14.52 13.27 11.66
C GLU A 334 -14.07 12.69 13.01
N HIS A 335 -13.75 11.38 13.05
CA HIS A 335 -13.23 10.72 14.24
C HIS A 335 -11.91 11.31 14.72
N LEU A 336 -10.98 11.50 13.80
CA LEU A 336 -9.65 12.04 14.07
C LEU A 336 -9.70 13.54 14.44
N ALA A 337 -10.59 14.30 13.80
CA ALA A 337 -10.78 15.72 14.11
C ALA A 337 -11.30 15.96 15.52
N GLU A 338 -12.12 15.06 16.06
CA GLU A 338 -12.56 15.12 17.46
C GLU A 338 -11.41 14.75 18.43
N GLY A 339 -10.56 13.77 18.07
CA GLY A 339 -9.35 13.41 18.81
C GLY A 339 -9.58 12.83 20.21
N GLU A 340 -10.82 12.46 20.59
CA GLU A 340 -11.15 11.96 21.93
C GLU A 340 -10.76 10.50 22.13
N ILE A 341 -11.02 9.63 21.13
CA ILE A 341 -10.80 8.18 21.18
C ILE A 341 -9.69 7.81 20.19
N ILE A 342 -8.44 8.06 20.55
CA ILE A 342 -7.27 7.79 19.71
C ILE A 342 -6.26 6.90 20.44
N THR A 343 -5.49 6.14 19.68
CA THR A 343 -4.50 5.20 20.20
C THR A 343 -3.21 5.90 20.64
N TYR A 344 -2.33 5.16 21.30
CA TYR A 344 -1.10 5.68 21.91
C TYR A 344 -0.11 6.25 20.89
N ASP A 345 -0.10 5.75 19.65
CA ASP A 345 0.77 6.23 18.55
C ASP A 345 0.37 7.64 18.06
N LEU A 346 -0.90 8.03 18.27
CA LEU A 346 -1.42 9.37 18.00
C LEU A 346 -1.49 10.25 19.25
N GLY A 347 -1.00 9.76 20.40
CA GLY A 347 -0.96 10.52 21.66
C GLY A 347 -2.12 10.28 22.61
N GLY A 348 -3.00 9.34 22.30
CA GLY A 348 -4.12 8.93 23.16
C GLY A 348 -3.83 7.70 24.02
N ASN A 349 -4.89 7.07 24.49
CA ASN A 349 -4.82 5.86 25.31
C ASN A 349 -5.95 4.86 25.02
N ALA A 350 -6.72 5.10 23.97
CA ALA A 350 -7.81 4.22 23.55
C ALA A 350 -7.28 2.89 23.03
N SER A 351 -8.04 1.85 23.24
CA SER A 351 -7.77 0.52 22.69
C SER A 351 -8.13 0.43 21.19
N THR A 352 -7.59 -0.57 20.51
CA THR A 352 -7.92 -0.90 19.12
C THR A 352 -9.43 -1.06 18.94
N SER A 353 -10.09 -1.77 19.87
CA SER A 353 -11.53 -2.05 19.79
C SER A 353 -12.39 -0.79 20.03
N GLU A 354 -11.98 0.13 20.90
CA GLU A 354 -12.68 1.40 21.10
C GLU A 354 -12.64 2.27 19.86
N VAL A 355 -11.45 2.47 19.26
CA VAL A 355 -11.30 3.22 18.02
C VAL A 355 -12.12 2.58 16.88
N GLY A 356 -12.00 1.27 16.70
CA GLY A 356 -12.76 0.55 15.68
C GLY A 356 -14.29 0.62 15.88
N THR A 357 -14.76 0.69 17.14
CA THR A 357 -16.17 0.87 17.46
C THR A 357 -16.63 2.29 17.17
N ALA A 358 -15.89 3.29 17.62
CA ALA A 358 -16.23 4.70 17.39
C ALA A 358 -16.33 5.04 15.90
N ILE A 359 -15.41 4.53 15.07
CA ILE A 359 -15.49 4.71 13.60
C ILE A 359 -16.69 3.95 13.01
N ALA A 360 -16.97 2.72 13.46
CA ALA A 360 -18.13 1.96 13.01
C ALA A 360 -19.46 2.68 13.32
N ASP A 361 -19.60 3.24 14.51
CA ASP A 361 -20.81 3.99 14.93
C ASP A 361 -21.02 5.25 14.07
N ARG A 362 -19.93 5.94 13.68
CA ARG A 362 -20.00 7.06 12.73
C ARG A 362 -20.43 6.60 11.34
N CYS A 363 -19.88 5.48 10.87
CA CYS A 363 -20.31 4.89 9.60
C CYS A 363 -21.81 4.60 9.61
N ILE A 364 -22.35 3.97 10.67
CA ILE A 364 -23.79 3.70 10.80
C ILE A 364 -24.61 4.98 10.67
N LYS A 365 -24.19 6.06 11.35
CA LYS A 365 -24.89 7.35 11.27
C LYS A 365 -24.89 7.89 9.83
N LEU A 366 -23.72 7.97 9.20
CA LEU A 366 -23.59 8.52 7.85
C LEU A 366 -24.34 7.68 6.81
N LEU A 367 -24.28 6.35 6.92
CA LEU A 367 -24.98 5.43 6.02
C LEU A 367 -26.51 5.56 6.15
N LYS A 368 -27.03 5.67 7.36
CA LYS A 368 -28.48 5.92 7.60
C LYS A 368 -28.94 7.25 7.03
N GLU A 369 -28.14 8.30 7.18
CA GLU A 369 -28.42 9.62 6.61
C GLU A 369 -28.41 9.59 5.06
N THR A 370 -27.62 8.70 4.45
CA THR A 370 -27.44 8.62 2.99
C THR A 370 -28.42 7.67 2.31
N PHE A 371 -28.62 6.47 2.87
CA PHE A 371 -29.36 5.39 2.20
C PHE A 371 -30.77 5.11 2.78
N ASN A 372 -31.10 5.64 3.98
CA ASN A 372 -32.41 5.39 4.62
C ASN A 372 -33.36 6.62 4.56
N ASN A 373 -33.11 7.59 3.66
CA ASN A 373 -34.05 8.70 3.39
C ASN A 373 -35.03 8.36 2.29
#